data_e0fbaf84e51f121750b4958ffd4fd2ff
#
_entry.id   e0fbaf84e51f121750b4958ffd4fd2ff
#
_cell.length_a   1.000
_cell.length_b   1.000
_cell.length_c   1.000
_cell.angle_alpha   90.00
_cell.angle_beta   90.00
_cell.angle_gamma   90.00
#
_symmetry.space_group_name_H-M   'P 1'
#
loop_
_entity.id
_entity.type
_entity.pdbx_description
1 polymer ?
#
loop_
_entity_poly.entity_id
_entity_poly.type
_entity_poly.pdbx_seq_one_letter_code
_entity_poly.pdbx_strand_id
1 'polypeptide(L)'
;MSILVLADHDNGQLAGATLNTVAAATQIGGDIHVLVAGDSSGDVAKAAAAVAGVSKVLVAADASMNHGIAENVAPVIQGLASGYSHLLAPATTTGKNIMPRVAALLDVMQISDIISVVDANTFQRPIYAGNAIATVKSDEAVKIITVRSTAFEAVAAEGGSAAIEDVASGNDSGLSSYVKSELSSSERPELTSAPIVISGGRGMQDGSNFAMLEKVADKLGAAVGASRAAVDAGFVPNDYQVGQTGKVVAPDLYVAVGISGAIQHLAGMKDSKVIVAINKDDEAPIFQVADFGLVADLFEAVPEFEKAL
;
A
#
# COMPACT_ATOMS: atom_id res chain seq x y z
N MET A 1 -3.01 1.37 27.19
CA MET A 1 -3.25 0.58 25.96
C MET A 1 -2.11 0.92 25.04
N SER A 2 -1.35 -0.08 24.56
CA SER A 2 -0.23 0.16 23.67
C SER A 2 -0.48 -0.54 22.33
N ILE A 3 -0.04 0.08 21.25
CA ILE A 3 -0.21 -0.34 19.87
C ILE A 3 1.18 -0.54 19.28
N LEU A 4 1.40 -1.67 18.61
CA LEU A 4 2.61 -1.91 17.83
C LEU A 4 2.30 -1.76 16.34
N VAL A 5 3.06 -0.94 15.66
CA VAL A 5 3.00 -0.77 14.21
C VAL A 5 4.26 -1.39 13.60
N LEU A 6 4.11 -2.40 12.74
CA LEU A 6 5.23 -2.88 11.93
C LEU A 6 5.52 -1.85 10.84
N ALA A 7 6.73 -1.32 10.82
CA ALA A 7 7.19 -0.44 9.75
C ALA A 7 7.33 -1.22 8.43
N ASP A 8 6.82 -0.65 7.35
CA ASP A 8 7.20 -1.05 6.00
C ASP A 8 8.35 -0.16 5.53
N HIS A 9 9.41 -0.74 5.01
CA HIS A 9 10.60 -0.04 4.57
C HIS A 9 11.36 -0.85 3.52
N ASP A 10 12.08 -0.17 2.67
CA ASP A 10 13.08 -0.75 1.80
C ASP A 10 14.47 -0.37 2.35
N ASN A 11 15.23 -1.27 2.79
CA ASN A 11 16.67 -1.20 3.17
C ASN A 11 17.31 0.18 3.41
N GLY A 12 16.57 1.19 3.84
CA GLY A 12 17.11 2.53 4.11
C GLY A 12 16.05 3.64 4.25
N GLN A 13 14.85 3.45 3.72
CA GLN A 13 13.80 4.47 3.77
C GLN A 13 12.50 3.92 4.37
N LEU A 14 11.92 4.68 5.29
CA LEU A 14 10.60 4.40 5.84
C LEU A 14 9.54 4.64 4.77
N ALA A 15 8.74 3.63 4.45
CA ALA A 15 7.66 3.75 3.46
C ALA A 15 6.52 4.65 3.97
N GLY A 16 5.99 5.49 3.09
CA GLY A 16 4.87 6.39 3.42
C GLY A 16 3.64 5.65 3.99
N ALA A 17 3.38 4.42 3.57
CA ALA A 17 2.32 3.57 4.09
C ALA A 17 2.41 3.34 5.62
N THR A 18 3.60 3.42 6.20
CA THR A 18 3.79 3.37 7.66
C THR A 18 3.17 4.60 8.33
N LEU A 19 3.31 5.79 7.75
CA LEU A 19 2.73 7.04 8.28
C LEU A 19 1.20 6.98 8.30
N ASN A 20 0.58 6.41 7.27
CA ASN A 20 -0.87 6.18 7.20
C ASN A 20 -1.32 5.16 8.27
N THR A 21 -0.49 4.15 8.55
CA THR A 21 -0.78 3.15 9.59
C THR A 21 -0.67 3.76 10.99
N VAL A 22 0.30 4.65 11.22
CA VAL A 22 0.39 5.42 12.47
C VAL A 22 -0.83 6.33 12.64
N ALA A 23 -1.36 6.93 11.56
CA ALA A 23 -2.60 7.70 11.61
C ALA A 23 -3.79 6.84 12.07
N ALA A 24 -3.94 5.63 11.55
CA ALA A 24 -4.95 4.68 12.02
C ALA A 24 -4.75 4.31 13.51
N ALA A 25 -3.51 4.07 13.93
CA ALA A 25 -3.17 3.80 15.32
C ALA A 25 -3.54 4.97 16.24
N THR A 26 -3.34 6.21 15.79
CA THR A 26 -3.73 7.42 16.54
C THR A 26 -5.24 7.50 16.76
N GLN A 27 -6.05 7.07 15.77
CA GLN A 27 -7.51 7.03 15.92
C GLN A 27 -7.97 5.93 16.88
N ILE A 28 -7.25 4.81 16.98
CA ILE A 28 -7.51 3.77 18.00
C ILE A 28 -7.22 4.31 19.40
N GLY A 29 -6.16 5.12 19.54
CA GLY A 29 -5.73 5.74 20.78
C GLY A 29 -4.81 4.85 21.64
N GLY A 30 -3.93 5.49 22.39
CA GLY A 30 -2.92 4.84 23.26
C GLY A 30 -1.49 5.13 22.81
N ASP A 31 -0.52 4.50 23.46
CA ASP A 31 0.90 4.65 23.13
C ASP A 31 1.23 3.88 21.86
N ILE A 32 1.85 4.56 20.90
CA ILE A 32 2.21 3.97 19.61
C ILE A 32 3.71 3.66 19.58
N HIS A 33 4.03 2.39 19.44
CA HIS A 33 5.38 1.91 19.21
C HIS A 33 5.53 1.45 17.77
N VAL A 34 6.68 1.70 17.16
CA VAL A 34 6.99 1.24 15.79
C VAL A 34 8.07 0.19 15.85
N LEU A 35 7.84 -0.98 15.25
CA LEU A 35 8.84 -2.03 15.09
C LEU A 35 9.51 -1.90 13.73
N VAL A 36 10.83 -1.77 13.72
CA VAL A 36 11.68 -1.83 12.54
C VAL A 36 12.47 -3.13 12.57
N ALA A 37 12.31 -3.95 11.55
CA ALA A 37 12.94 -5.27 11.46
C ALA A 37 13.91 -5.35 10.27
N GLY A 38 15.15 -5.82 10.50
CA GLY A 38 16.20 -5.94 9.50
C GLY A 38 17.54 -5.37 9.97
N ASP A 39 18.64 -5.68 9.30
CA ASP A 39 19.98 -5.24 9.70
C ASP A 39 20.30 -3.79 9.32
N SER A 40 19.70 -3.27 8.24
CA SER A 40 19.85 -1.88 7.77
C SER A 40 18.87 -0.91 8.42
N SER A 41 18.42 -1.21 9.64
CA SER A 41 17.33 -0.53 10.33
C SER A 41 17.67 0.84 10.92
N GLY A 42 18.96 1.23 11.00
CA GLY A 42 19.39 2.41 11.76
C GLY A 42 18.80 3.74 11.25
N ASP A 43 18.80 3.99 9.95
CA ASP A 43 18.24 5.23 9.39
C ASP A 43 16.71 5.17 9.32
N VAL A 44 16.13 3.99 9.07
CA VAL A 44 14.68 3.76 9.17
C VAL A 44 14.18 4.00 10.60
N ALA A 45 14.92 3.51 11.61
CA ALA A 45 14.56 3.73 13.01
C ALA A 45 14.59 5.21 13.41
N LYS A 46 15.58 5.98 12.92
CA LYS A 46 15.64 7.44 13.11
C LYS A 46 14.45 8.13 12.45
N ALA A 47 14.13 7.75 11.20
CA ALA A 47 12.97 8.28 10.51
C ALA A 47 11.66 7.94 11.24
N ALA A 48 11.49 6.71 11.71
CA ALA A 48 10.34 6.30 12.50
C ALA A 48 10.24 7.05 13.85
N ALA A 49 11.38 7.33 14.49
CA ALA A 49 11.43 8.09 15.75
C ALA A 49 11.05 9.57 15.57
N ALA A 50 11.23 10.12 14.38
CA ALA A 50 10.84 11.49 14.03
C ALA A 50 9.34 11.62 13.69
N VAL A 51 8.62 10.52 13.46
CA VAL A 51 7.20 10.53 13.09
C VAL A 51 6.34 11.08 14.25
N ALA A 52 5.46 12.01 13.91
CA ALA A 52 4.53 12.58 14.89
C ALA A 52 3.61 11.49 15.49
N GLY A 53 3.48 11.48 16.82
CA GLY A 53 2.62 10.55 17.55
C GLY A 53 3.27 9.21 17.91
N VAL A 54 4.46 8.92 17.42
CA VAL A 54 5.22 7.73 17.84
C VAL A 54 5.90 8.02 19.18
N SER A 55 5.72 7.13 20.15
CA SER A 55 6.28 7.26 21.51
C SER A 55 7.56 6.42 21.70
N LYS A 56 7.73 5.36 20.90
CA LYS A 56 8.88 4.46 20.99
C LYS A 56 9.12 3.76 19.65
N VAL A 57 10.38 3.51 19.31
CA VAL A 57 10.80 2.66 18.20
C VAL A 57 11.53 1.44 18.75
N LEU A 58 11.11 0.27 18.32
CA LEU A 58 11.77 -1.00 18.62
C LEU A 58 12.54 -1.46 17.39
N VAL A 59 13.78 -1.85 17.57
CA VAL A 59 14.67 -2.32 16.50
C VAL A 59 15.00 -3.78 16.71
N ALA A 60 14.59 -4.62 15.78
CA ALA A 60 14.99 -6.01 15.68
C ALA A 60 16.04 -6.14 14.56
N ALA A 61 17.33 -5.97 14.91
CA ALA A 61 18.41 -5.89 13.96
C ALA A 61 18.97 -7.28 13.63
N ASP A 62 18.54 -7.87 12.51
CA ASP A 62 19.05 -9.15 12.02
C ASP A 62 18.84 -9.28 10.50
N ALA A 63 19.89 -9.70 9.77
CA ALA A 63 19.87 -9.85 8.32
C ALA A 63 18.86 -10.89 7.82
N SER A 64 18.51 -11.89 8.65
CA SER A 64 17.52 -12.92 8.31
C SER A 64 16.10 -12.35 8.12
N MET A 65 15.85 -11.13 8.60
CA MET A 65 14.57 -10.44 8.47
C MET A 65 14.53 -9.44 7.30
N ASN A 66 15.66 -9.21 6.61
CA ASN A 66 15.71 -8.35 5.45
C ASN A 66 14.69 -8.78 4.40
N HIS A 67 14.20 -7.82 3.63
CA HIS A 67 13.14 -8.02 2.63
C HIS A 67 11.80 -8.54 3.21
N GLY A 68 11.58 -8.41 4.52
CA GLY A 68 10.33 -8.78 5.17
C GLY A 68 10.02 -10.27 5.13
N ILE A 69 11.05 -11.14 5.32
CA ILE A 69 10.84 -12.59 5.39
C ILE A 69 9.90 -12.93 6.54
N ALA A 70 8.67 -13.33 6.21
CA ALA A 70 7.59 -13.48 7.18
C ALA A 70 7.87 -14.56 8.23
N GLU A 71 8.60 -15.62 7.86
CA GLU A 71 9.01 -16.72 8.74
C GLU A 71 9.90 -16.24 9.87
N ASN A 72 10.64 -15.16 9.67
CA ASN A 72 11.59 -14.62 10.63
C ASN A 72 11.02 -13.39 11.36
N VAL A 73 10.22 -12.55 10.69
CA VAL A 73 9.60 -11.36 11.31
C VAL A 73 8.41 -11.70 12.19
N ALA A 74 7.55 -12.63 11.78
CA ALA A 74 6.34 -12.94 12.54
C ALA A 74 6.61 -13.48 13.97
N PRO A 75 7.62 -14.34 14.22
CA PRO A 75 7.96 -14.76 15.58
C PRO A 75 8.43 -13.63 16.49
N VAL A 76 9.11 -12.60 15.95
CA VAL A 76 9.52 -11.41 16.72
C VAL A 76 8.28 -10.64 17.18
N ILE A 77 7.33 -10.40 16.26
CA ILE A 77 6.05 -9.74 16.59
C ILE A 77 5.27 -10.56 17.62
N GLN A 78 5.20 -11.90 17.45
CA GLN A 78 4.56 -12.80 18.41
C GLN A 78 5.17 -12.67 19.80
N GLY A 79 6.51 -12.63 19.90
CA GLY A 79 7.22 -12.48 21.19
C GLY A 79 6.91 -11.16 21.89
N LEU A 80 6.63 -10.10 21.16
CA LEU A 80 6.28 -8.79 21.69
C LEU A 80 4.79 -8.65 22.02
N ALA A 81 3.93 -9.48 21.45
CA ALA A 81 2.47 -9.32 21.43
C ALA A 81 1.81 -9.13 22.80
N SER A 82 2.35 -9.79 23.85
CA SER A 82 1.80 -9.69 25.22
C SER A 82 1.81 -8.26 25.80
N GLY A 83 2.65 -7.37 25.24
CA GLY A 83 2.73 -5.96 25.65
C GLY A 83 1.74 -5.04 24.94
N TYR A 84 0.95 -5.56 23.99
CA TYR A 84 0.13 -4.76 23.11
C TYR A 84 -1.30 -5.26 23.02
N SER A 85 -2.23 -4.34 22.83
CA SER A 85 -3.64 -4.64 22.55
C SER A 85 -3.92 -4.70 21.04
N HIS A 86 -3.08 -4.04 20.24
CA HIS A 86 -3.22 -3.98 18.78
C HIS A 86 -1.85 -4.13 18.12
N LEU A 87 -1.79 -4.94 17.07
CA LEU A 87 -0.63 -5.11 16.21
C LEU A 87 -1.06 -4.73 14.78
N LEU A 88 -0.50 -3.64 14.27
CA LEU A 88 -0.86 -3.06 12.98
C LEU A 88 0.28 -3.21 11.98
N ALA A 89 -0.07 -3.34 10.71
CA ALA A 89 0.85 -3.16 9.58
C ALA A 89 0.10 -2.50 8.41
N PRO A 90 0.80 -1.80 7.51
CA PRO A 90 0.21 -1.39 6.24
C PRO A 90 -0.29 -2.61 5.45
N ALA A 91 -1.40 -2.46 4.72
CA ALA A 91 -1.92 -3.51 3.84
C ALA A 91 -1.13 -3.60 2.52
N THR A 92 0.19 -3.47 2.59
CA THR A 92 1.14 -3.73 1.50
C THR A 92 1.35 -5.24 1.32
N THR A 93 2.09 -5.64 0.29
CA THR A 93 2.46 -7.05 0.09
C THR A 93 3.22 -7.61 1.29
N THR A 94 4.09 -6.83 1.92
CA THR A 94 4.84 -7.19 3.13
C THR A 94 3.88 -7.42 4.31
N GLY A 95 3.03 -6.45 4.62
CA GLY A 95 2.07 -6.58 5.72
C GLY A 95 1.07 -7.71 5.51
N LYS A 96 0.57 -7.89 4.28
CA LYS A 96 -0.32 -9.01 3.90
C LYS A 96 0.33 -10.38 3.98
N ASN A 97 1.66 -10.46 3.90
CA ASN A 97 2.41 -11.70 4.08
C ASN A 97 2.69 -12.00 5.55
N ILE A 98 3.09 -11.00 6.34
CA ILE A 98 3.52 -11.17 7.74
C ILE A 98 2.33 -11.33 8.69
N MET A 99 1.35 -10.43 8.62
CA MET A 99 0.31 -10.31 9.65
C MET A 99 -0.63 -11.51 9.76
N PRO A 100 -1.02 -12.22 8.68
CA PRO A 100 -1.81 -13.46 8.80
C PRO A 100 -1.05 -14.56 9.52
N ARG A 101 0.29 -14.61 9.36
CA ARG A 101 1.15 -15.54 10.08
C ARG A 101 1.21 -15.20 11.56
N VAL A 102 1.32 -13.92 11.92
CA VAL A 102 1.24 -13.45 13.32
C VAL A 102 -0.10 -13.85 13.95
N ALA A 103 -1.21 -13.61 13.23
CA ALA A 103 -2.54 -13.96 13.69
C ALA A 103 -2.66 -15.48 13.98
N ALA A 104 -2.15 -16.32 13.07
CA ALA A 104 -2.14 -17.75 13.23
C ALA A 104 -1.26 -18.22 14.42
N LEU A 105 -0.10 -17.59 14.62
CA LEU A 105 0.79 -17.90 15.75
C LEU A 105 0.19 -17.51 17.12
N LEU A 106 -0.68 -16.52 17.15
CA LEU A 106 -1.37 -16.05 18.35
C LEU A 106 -2.76 -16.68 18.53
N ASP A 107 -3.22 -17.50 17.57
CA ASP A 107 -4.54 -18.13 17.54
C ASP A 107 -5.69 -17.10 17.62
N VAL A 108 -5.58 -15.98 16.88
CA VAL A 108 -6.58 -14.90 16.81
C VAL A 108 -6.95 -14.59 15.37
N MET A 109 -8.11 -13.94 15.18
CA MET A 109 -8.55 -13.51 13.86
C MET A 109 -7.89 -12.21 13.42
N GLN A 110 -7.43 -12.15 12.17
CA GLN A 110 -6.98 -10.89 11.57
C GLN A 110 -8.14 -10.06 11.03
N ILE A 111 -8.10 -8.74 11.27
CA ILE A 111 -8.96 -7.75 10.63
C ILE A 111 -8.19 -7.12 9.47
N SER A 112 -8.49 -7.56 8.25
CA SER A 112 -7.71 -7.19 7.06
C SER A 112 -8.21 -5.92 6.42
N ASP A 113 -7.26 -5.05 6.01
CA ASP A 113 -7.47 -3.96 5.06
C ASP A 113 -8.54 -2.95 5.56
N ILE A 114 -8.40 -2.49 6.82
CA ILE A 114 -9.34 -1.53 7.40
C ILE A 114 -9.27 -0.18 6.68
N ILE A 115 -10.42 0.48 6.55
CA ILE A 115 -10.56 1.82 5.97
C ILE A 115 -11.07 2.85 6.97
N SER A 116 -11.49 2.41 8.15
CA SER A 116 -11.97 3.31 9.21
C SER A 116 -11.88 2.65 10.58
N VAL A 117 -11.59 3.44 11.58
CA VAL A 117 -11.65 3.09 13.00
C VAL A 117 -12.93 3.70 13.58
N VAL A 118 -13.84 2.85 14.06
CA VAL A 118 -15.07 3.30 14.75
C VAL A 118 -14.79 3.48 16.24
N ASP A 119 -14.14 2.51 16.83
CA ASP A 119 -13.62 2.52 18.20
C ASP A 119 -12.45 1.52 18.32
N ALA A 120 -11.88 1.34 19.50
CA ALA A 120 -10.73 0.46 19.73
C ALA A 120 -10.99 -1.02 19.39
N ASN A 121 -12.23 -1.45 19.24
CA ASN A 121 -12.62 -2.82 18.97
C ASN A 121 -13.39 -2.99 17.67
N THR A 122 -13.79 -1.88 17.03
CA THR A 122 -14.72 -1.88 15.88
C THR A 122 -14.11 -1.12 14.71
N PHE A 123 -14.07 -1.77 13.56
CA PHE A 123 -13.41 -1.29 12.35
C PHE A 123 -14.30 -1.49 11.13
N GLN A 124 -14.09 -0.67 10.10
CA GLN A 124 -14.73 -0.87 8.79
C GLN A 124 -13.72 -1.36 7.78
N ARG A 125 -14.15 -2.28 6.94
CA ARG A 125 -13.34 -2.83 5.86
C ARG A 125 -14.17 -3.13 4.62
N PRO A 126 -13.60 -2.99 3.41
CA PRO A 126 -14.28 -3.37 2.19
C PRO A 126 -14.34 -4.90 2.03
N ILE A 127 -15.46 -5.37 1.50
CA ILE A 127 -15.68 -6.75 1.07
C ILE A 127 -16.27 -6.75 -0.34
N TYR A 128 -16.33 -7.90 -1.02
CA TYR A 128 -16.79 -8.01 -2.41
C TYR A 128 -16.12 -6.99 -3.34
N ALA A 129 -14.78 -6.94 -3.31
CA ALA A 129 -13.97 -5.99 -4.07
C ALA A 129 -14.35 -4.50 -3.84
N GLY A 130 -14.84 -4.18 -2.64
CA GLY A 130 -15.23 -2.84 -2.24
C GLY A 130 -16.66 -2.45 -2.59
N ASN A 131 -17.49 -3.37 -3.10
CA ASN A 131 -18.91 -3.11 -3.34
C ASN A 131 -19.76 -3.07 -2.05
N ALA A 132 -19.21 -3.57 -0.95
CA ALA A 132 -19.81 -3.47 0.37
C ALA A 132 -18.76 -3.13 1.42
N ILE A 133 -19.18 -2.42 2.46
CA ILE A 133 -18.36 -2.09 3.63
C ILE A 133 -18.91 -2.89 4.80
N ALA A 134 -18.08 -3.76 5.38
CA ALA A 134 -18.39 -4.49 6.58
C ALA A 134 -17.89 -3.73 7.81
N THR A 135 -18.74 -3.59 8.82
CA THR A 135 -18.32 -3.17 10.17
C THR A 135 -18.04 -4.43 10.97
N VAL A 136 -16.80 -4.57 11.43
CA VAL A 136 -16.29 -5.75 12.14
C VAL A 136 -15.90 -5.36 13.56
N LYS A 137 -16.38 -6.09 14.55
CA LYS A 137 -15.98 -5.97 15.95
C LYS A 137 -15.16 -7.20 16.35
N SER A 138 -14.07 -6.97 17.09
CA SER A 138 -13.26 -8.04 17.69
C SER A 138 -13.19 -7.86 19.20
N ASP A 139 -13.51 -8.91 19.93
CA ASP A 139 -13.38 -8.97 21.39
C ASP A 139 -12.07 -9.71 21.81
N GLU A 140 -11.19 -10.01 20.85
CA GLU A 140 -9.87 -10.60 21.12
C GLU A 140 -9.02 -9.69 22.02
N ALA A 141 -8.18 -10.28 22.87
CA ALA A 141 -7.28 -9.52 23.73
C ALA A 141 -6.24 -8.74 22.93
N VAL A 142 -5.73 -9.34 21.86
CA VAL A 142 -4.80 -8.74 20.91
C VAL A 142 -5.44 -8.74 19.52
N LYS A 143 -5.53 -7.59 18.89
CA LYS A 143 -6.12 -7.42 17.55
C LYS A 143 -5.04 -7.29 16.51
N ILE A 144 -5.08 -8.13 15.48
CA ILE A 144 -4.14 -8.13 14.36
C ILE A 144 -4.83 -7.43 13.19
N ILE A 145 -4.22 -6.34 12.71
CA ILE A 145 -4.89 -5.44 11.77
C ILE A 145 -3.94 -5.10 10.61
N THR A 146 -4.44 -5.17 9.38
CA THR A 146 -3.77 -4.51 8.26
C THR A 146 -4.56 -3.27 7.84
N VAL A 147 -3.84 -2.18 7.56
CA VAL A 147 -4.41 -0.84 7.33
C VAL A 147 -4.29 -0.47 5.86
N ARG A 148 -5.39 -0.12 5.21
CA ARG A 148 -5.38 0.43 3.86
C ARG A 148 -4.80 1.85 3.90
N SER A 149 -3.59 2.03 3.40
CA SER A 149 -2.87 3.31 3.47
C SER A 149 -3.66 4.46 2.82
N THR A 150 -4.32 4.20 1.70
CA THR A 150 -5.10 5.21 0.97
C THR A 150 -6.35 5.72 1.70
N ALA A 151 -6.78 5.07 2.79
CA ALA A 151 -7.96 5.45 3.56
C ALA A 151 -7.65 6.33 4.78
N PHE A 152 -6.38 6.54 5.11
CA PHE A 152 -5.95 7.34 6.25
C PHE A 152 -4.94 8.39 5.79
N GLU A 153 -5.18 9.64 6.12
CA GLU A 153 -4.23 10.71 5.85
C GLU A 153 -2.94 10.48 6.67
N ALA A 154 -1.79 10.53 6.02
CA ALA A 154 -0.50 10.29 6.66
C ALA A 154 -0.24 11.31 7.77
N VAL A 155 0.26 10.86 8.91
CA VAL A 155 0.78 11.76 9.94
C VAL A 155 2.05 12.46 9.44
N ALA A 156 2.43 13.57 10.08
CA ALA A 156 3.67 14.26 9.74
C ALA A 156 4.88 13.32 9.98
N ALA A 157 5.77 13.26 8.99
CA ALA A 157 6.99 12.46 9.07
C ALA A 157 8.01 13.03 10.08
N GLU A 158 7.80 14.27 10.52
CA GLU A 158 8.65 14.98 11.46
C GLU A 158 7.82 15.53 12.64
N GLY A 159 8.50 15.92 13.71
CA GLY A 159 7.89 16.47 14.92
C GLY A 159 7.82 15.51 16.10
N GLY A 160 8.19 14.23 15.90
CA GLY A 160 8.40 13.23 16.95
C GLY A 160 9.84 13.23 17.48
N SER A 161 10.04 12.58 18.64
CA SER A 161 11.35 12.37 19.26
C SER A 161 11.34 11.09 20.11
N ALA A 162 10.86 10.00 19.51
CA ALA A 162 10.70 8.72 20.19
C ALA A 162 12.05 8.11 20.57
N ALA A 163 12.08 7.43 21.73
CA ALA A 163 13.24 6.64 22.12
C ALA A 163 13.37 5.40 21.21
N ILE A 164 14.61 5.07 20.84
CA ILE A 164 14.92 3.87 20.06
C ILE A 164 15.49 2.83 21.01
N GLU A 165 14.93 1.63 21.01
CA GLU A 165 15.33 0.51 21.86
C GLU A 165 15.55 -0.76 21.02
N ASP A 166 16.63 -1.48 21.27
CA ASP A 166 16.86 -2.78 20.64
C ASP A 166 16.00 -3.86 21.29
N VAL A 167 15.45 -4.74 20.48
CA VAL A 167 14.71 -5.93 20.91
C VAL A 167 15.32 -7.19 20.32
N ALA A 168 15.02 -8.33 20.93
CA ALA A 168 15.50 -9.61 20.41
C ALA A 168 14.99 -9.87 18.99
N SER A 169 15.90 -10.16 18.08
CA SER A 169 15.62 -10.42 16.66
C SER A 169 15.15 -11.83 16.34
N GLY A 170 15.25 -12.76 17.30
CA GLY A 170 14.95 -14.17 17.05
C GLY A 170 16.08 -14.91 16.33
N ASN A 171 15.74 -16.01 15.68
CA ASN A 171 16.67 -16.84 14.90
C ASN A 171 16.14 -17.01 13.48
N ASP A 172 17.04 -17.15 12.52
CA ASP A 172 16.68 -17.55 11.16
C ASP A 172 15.99 -18.93 11.18
N SER A 173 14.80 -19.00 10.62
CA SER A 173 14.02 -20.23 10.51
C SER A 173 14.58 -21.21 9.47
N GLY A 174 15.38 -20.72 8.52
CA GLY A 174 15.89 -21.49 7.38
C GLY A 174 14.81 -22.01 6.42
N LEU A 175 13.55 -21.55 6.55
CA LEU A 175 12.43 -22.03 5.74
C LEU A 175 12.36 -21.37 4.36
N SER A 176 12.82 -20.12 4.25
CA SER A 176 12.87 -19.35 3.01
C SER A 176 14.09 -18.45 3.01
N SER A 177 14.52 -18.07 1.83
CA SER A 177 15.64 -17.13 1.64
C SER A 177 15.34 -16.17 0.50
N TYR A 178 15.79 -14.93 0.66
CA TYR A 178 15.75 -13.96 -0.43
C TYR A 178 16.77 -14.31 -1.52
N VAL A 179 16.34 -14.28 -2.78
CA VAL A 179 17.24 -14.57 -3.91
C VAL A 179 17.57 -13.26 -4.64
N LYS A 180 16.56 -12.55 -5.14
CA LYS A 180 16.70 -11.26 -5.82
C LYS A 180 15.35 -10.57 -5.99
N SER A 181 15.38 -9.26 -6.20
CA SER A 181 14.29 -8.46 -6.73
C SER A 181 14.69 -7.86 -8.08
N GLU A 182 13.78 -7.86 -9.02
CA GLU A 182 13.91 -7.14 -10.28
C GLU A 182 12.90 -5.99 -10.23
N LEU A 183 13.38 -4.80 -9.88
CA LEU A 183 12.56 -3.60 -9.80
C LEU A 183 12.80 -2.76 -11.04
N SER A 184 11.74 -2.18 -11.60
CA SER A 184 11.89 -1.14 -12.60
C SER A 184 12.46 0.12 -11.94
N SER A 185 13.54 0.66 -12.50
CA SER A 185 14.04 1.96 -12.07
C SER A 185 13.25 3.05 -12.80
N SER A 186 12.50 3.85 -12.07
CA SER A 186 11.81 5.02 -12.61
C SER A 186 12.12 6.23 -11.74
N GLU A 187 12.35 7.38 -12.38
CA GLU A 187 12.45 8.67 -11.67
C GLU A 187 11.06 9.25 -11.33
N ARG A 188 9.97 8.60 -11.81
CA ARG A 188 8.59 9.02 -11.55
C ARG A 188 8.16 8.66 -10.13
N PRO A 189 7.17 9.39 -9.56
CA PRO A 189 6.62 9.08 -8.24
C PRO A 189 6.14 7.63 -8.14
N GLU A 190 6.21 7.08 -6.94
CA GLU A 190 5.66 5.74 -6.68
C GLU A 190 4.13 5.74 -6.77
N LEU A 191 3.56 4.70 -7.40
CA LEU A 191 2.11 4.57 -7.62
C LEU A 191 1.28 4.75 -6.35
N THR A 192 1.72 4.22 -5.23
CA THR A 192 0.95 4.22 -3.97
C THR A 192 0.91 5.58 -3.28
N SER A 193 1.80 6.50 -3.65
CA SER A 193 1.92 7.83 -3.05
C SER A 193 1.78 8.99 -4.04
N ALA A 194 1.68 8.69 -5.33
CA ALA A 194 1.59 9.71 -6.37
C ALA A 194 0.25 10.48 -6.29
N PRO A 195 0.27 11.82 -6.36
CA PRO A 195 -0.96 12.63 -6.41
C PRO A 195 -1.69 12.51 -7.74
N ILE A 196 -0.99 12.14 -8.81
CA ILE A 196 -1.56 11.93 -10.15
C ILE A 196 -1.08 10.57 -10.67
N VAL A 197 -2.00 9.79 -11.18
CA VAL A 197 -1.72 8.49 -11.82
C VAL A 197 -2.35 8.45 -13.20
N ILE A 198 -1.56 8.06 -14.21
CA ILE A 198 -2.07 7.72 -15.53
C ILE A 198 -1.85 6.22 -15.78
N SER A 199 -2.90 5.50 -16.15
CA SER A 199 -2.84 4.03 -16.28
C SER A 199 -3.30 3.56 -17.65
N GLY A 200 -2.51 2.64 -18.22
CA GLY A 200 -2.80 1.98 -19.49
C GLY A 200 -3.49 0.63 -19.32
N GLY A 201 -4.53 0.40 -20.11
CA GLY A 201 -5.19 -0.89 -20.17
C GLY A 201 -4.73 -1.76 -21.34
N ARG A 202 -5.43 -2.88 -21.54
CA ARG A 202 -5.21 -3.74 -22.70
C ARG A 202 -5.49 -3.02 -24.04
N GLY A 203 -6.28 -1.93 -24.00
CA GLY A 203 -6.53 -1.06 -25.16
C GLY A 203 -5.27 -0.40 -25.73
N MET A 204 -4.17 -0.35 -24.96
CA MET A 204 -2.86 0.10 -25.44
C MET A 204 -2.26 -0.80 -26.54
N GLN A 205 -2.74 -2.04 -26.67
CA GLN A 205 -2.38 -3.03 -27.70
C GLN A 205 -0.95 -3.57 -27.61
N ASP A 206 0.04 -2.74 -27.32
CA ASP A 206 1.46 -3.11 -27.25
C ASP A 206 2.19 -2.29 -26.19
N GLY A 207 3.26 -2.88 -25.60
CA GLY A 207 4.08 -2.22 -24.58
C GLY A 207 4.76 -0.94 -25.07
N SER A 208 5.16 -0.87 -26.34
CA SER A 208 5.78 0.32 -26.93
C SER A 208 4.85 1.55 -26.90
N ASN A 209 3.55 1.33 -26.87
CA ASN A 209 2.56 2.40 -26.83
C ASN A 209 2.46 3.07 -25.43
N PHE A 210 2.98 2.43 -24.37
CA PHE A 210 3.06 3.06 -23.06
C PHE A 210 3.93 4.32 -23.06
N ALA A 211 4.85 4.45 -24.02
CA ALA A 211 5.62 5.69 -24.20
C ALA A 211 4.75 6.96 -24.39
N MET A 212 3.51 6.81 -24.89
CA MET A 212 2.57 7.94 -24.96
C MET A 212 2.10 8.38 -23.55
N LEU A 213 1.81 7.41 -22.69
CA LEU A 213 1.38 7.69 -21.30
C LEU A 213 2.54 8.27 -20.50
N GLU A 214 3.74 7.77 -20.73
CA GLU A 214 4.95 8.26 -20.08
C GLU A 214 5.22 9.73 -20.36
N LYS A 215 5.03 10.18 -21.61
CA LYS A 215 5.15 11.60 -21.98
C LYS A 215 4.12 12.49 -21.25
N VAL A 216 2.89 12.03 -21.14
CA VAL A 216 1.86 12.74 -20.37
C VAL A 216 2.20 12.74 -18.89
N ALA A 217 2.66 11.59 -18.36
CA ALA A 217 3.08 11.46 -16.97
C ALA A 217 4.22 12.42 -16.62
N ASP A 218 5.23 12.52 -17.49
CA ASP A 218 6.38 13.41 -17.29
C ASP A 218 5.96 14.89 -17.23
N LYS A 219 4.99 15.32 -18.06
CA LYS A 219 4.45 16.68 -18.02
C LYS A 219 3.62 16.97 -16.76
N LEU A 220 2.91 15.98 -16.25
CA LEU A 220 2.03 16.09 -15.08
C LEU A 220 2.75 15.79 -13.75
N GLY A 221 3.99 15.28 -13.77
CA GLY A 221 4.63 14.70 -12.59
C GLY A 221 3.88 13.48 -12.05
N ALA A 222 3.27 12.70 -12.94
CA ALA A 222 2.41 11.59 -12.60
C ALA A 222 3.16 10.25 -12.52
N ALA A 223 2.63 9.31 -11.75
CA ALA A 223 3.03 7.91 -11.83
C ALA A 223 2.33 7.22 -13.00
N VAL A 224 2.99 6.21 -13.58
CA VAL A 224 2.41 5.36 -14.62
C VAL A 224 1.98 4.03 -14.05
N GLY A 225 0.71 3.68 -14.25
CA GLY A 225 0.13 2.40 -13.84
C GLY A 225 -0.37 1.58 -15.03
N ALA A 226 -0.81 0.38 -14.73
CA ALA A 226 -1.37 -0.51 -15.74
C ALA A 226 -2.48 -1.41 -15.17
N SER A 227 -3.38 -1.86 -16.04
CA SER A 227 -4.31 -2.92 -15.68
C SER A 227 -3.60 -4.27 -15.64
N ARG A 228 -4.13 -5.23 -14.85
CA ARG A 228 -3.63 -6.60 -14.84
C ARG A 228 -3.55 -7.19 -16.24
N ALA A 229 -4.54 -6.95 -17.10
CA ALA A 229 -4.55 -7.47 -18.47
C ALA A 229 -3.40 -6.93 -19.35
N ALA A 230 -2.92 -5.72 -19.10
CA ALA A 230 -1.75 -5.16 -19.77
C ALA A 230 -0.45 -5.78 -19.23
N VAL A 231 -0.36 -6.00 -17.92
CA VAL A 231 0.78 -6.70 -17.29
C VAL A 231 0.86 -8.15 -17.73
N ASP A 232 -0.25 -8.90 -17.69
CA ASP A 232 -0.32 -10.30 -18.12
C ASP A 232 0.03 -10.46 -19.62
N ALA A 233 -0.23 -9.42 -20.44
CA ALA A 233 0.18 -9.37 -21.84
C ALA A 233 1.67 -8.98 -22.04
N GLY A 234 2.40 -8.69 -20.97
CA GLY A 234 3.81 -8.32 -21.02
C GLY A 234 4.07 -6.89 -21.51
N PHE A 235 3.09 -6.00 -21.49
CA PHE A 235 3.25 -4.61 -21.94
C PHE A 235 4.13 -3.79 -20.99
N VAL A 236 4.00 -4.04 -19.70
CA VAL A 236 4.77 -3.39 -18.62
C VAL A 236 5.06 -4.39 -17.50
N PRO A 237 6.07 -4.12 -16.65
CA PRO A 237 6.38 -4.92 -15.47
C PRO A 237 5.23 -4.99 -14.46
N ASN A 238 5.27 -6.02 -13.59
CA ASN A 238 4.22 -6.28 -12.60
C ASN A 238 4.06 -5.18 -11.55
N ASP A 239 5.10 -4.44 -11.23
CA ASP A 239 5.10 -3.34 -10.27
C ASP A 239 4.28 -2.11 -10.74
N TYR A 240 3.89 -2.06 -12.03
CA TYR A 240 2.93 -1.10 -12.57
C TYR A 240 1.46 -1.49 -12.32
N GLN A 241 1.18 -2.71 -11.86
CA GLN A 241 -0.19 -3.19 -11.75
C GLN A 241 -1.00 -2.44 -10.69
N VAL A 242 -2.10 -1.84 -11.13
CA VAL A 242 -3.15 -1.25 -10.27
C VAL A 242 -4.35 -2.21 -10.24
N GLY A 243 -4.85 -2.51 -9.04
CA GLY A 243 -6.01 -3.37 -8.87
C GLY A 243 -6.01 -4.14 -7.56
N GLN A 244 -6.99 -5.02 -7.39
CA GLN A 244 -7.17 -5.85 -6.19
C GLN A 244 -5.94 -6.69 -5.84
N THR A 245 -5.25 -7.21 -6.84
CA THR A 245 -4.04 -8.06 -6.68
C THR A 245 -2.75 -7.32 -6.99
N GLY A 246 -2.84 -6.05 -7.33
CA GLY A 246 -1.73 -5.14 -7.52
C GLY A 246 -1.68 -4.07 -6.43
N LYS A 247 -1.22 -2.88 -6.81
CA LYS A 247 -1.21 -1.71 -5.92
C LYS A 247 -2.62 -1.10 -5.85
N VAL A 248 -3.04 -0.69 -4.65
CA VAL A 248 -4.23 0.12 -4.45
C VAL A 248 -3.79 1.58 -4.36
N VAL A 249 -4.42 2.42 -5.17
CA VAL A 249 -4.09 3.84 -5.30
C VAL A 249 -5.34 4.69 -5.07
N ALA A 250 -5.16 5.90 -4.55
CA ALA A 250 -6.23 6.90 -4.41
C ALA A 250 -5.64 8.31 -4.65
N PRO A 251 -5.16 8.59 -5.88
CA PRO A 251 -4.60 9.88 -6.23
C PRO A 251 -5.68 10.99 -6.26
N ASP A 252 -5.24 12.24 -6.34
CA ASP A 252 -6.12 13.36 -6.62
C ASP A 252 -6.70 13.27 -8.04
N LEU A 253 -5.92 12.73 -8.99
CA LEU A 253 -6.34 12.50 -10.37
C LEU A 253 -5.88 11.12 -10.87
N TYR A 254 -6.83 10.32 -11.32
CA TYR A 254 -6.58 9.06 -12.00
C TYR A 254 -7.05 9.11 -13.45
N VAL A 255 -6.14 8.95 -14.41
CA VAL A 255 -6.45 8.91 -15.84
C VAL A 255 -6.40 7.48 -16.34
N ALA A 256 -7.54 6.91 -16.67
CA ALA A 256 -7.70 5.55 -17.19
C ALA A 256 -7.73 5.52 -18.71
N VAL A 257 -6.71 4.98 -19.37
CA VAL A 257 -6.56 4.96 -20.81
C VAL A 257 -6.69 3.56 -21.35
N GLY A 258 -7.72 3.27 -22.14
CA GLY A 258 -7.96 1.95 -22.72
C GLY A 258 -8.19 0.84 -21.69
N ILE A 259 -8.74 1.21 -20.52
CA ILE A 259 -9.07 0.31 -19.41
C ILE A 259 -10.58 0.03 -19.47
N SER A 260 -10.96 -1.26 -19.39
CA SER A 260 -12.37 -1.66 -19.44
C SER A 260 -13.18 -1.32 -18.18
N GLY A 261 -12.53 -1.26 -17.02
CA GLY A 261 -13.23 -1.07 -15.74
C GLY A 261 -13.71 -2.39 -15.13
N ALA A 262 -12.99 -3.48 -15.31
CA ALA A 262 -13.25 -4.72 -14.59
C ALA A 262 -13.19 -4.48 -13.07
N ILE A 263 -14.07 -5.14 -12.31
CA ILE A 263 -14.23 -4.94 -10.87
C ILE A 263 -12.91 -5.06 -10.09
N GLN A 264 -12.00 -5.94 -10.55
CA GLN A 264 -10.69 -6.12 -9.92
C GLN A 264 -9.78 -4.90 -10.10
N HIS A 265 -9.91 -4.18 -11.23
CA HIS A 265 -9.19 -2.94 -11.45
C HIS A 265 -9.81 -1.80 -10.63
N LEU A 266 -11.14 -1.69 -10.67
CA LEU A 266 -11.87 -0.68 -9.90
C LEU A 266 -11.56 -0.76 -8.40
N ALA A 267 -11.44 -1.97 -7.85
CA ALA A 267 -11.07 -2.18 -6.45
C ALA A 267 -9.72 -1.52 -6.07
N GLY A 268 -8.86 -1.25 -7.04
CA GLY A 268 -7.56 -0.63 -6.83
C GLY A 268 -7.50 0.87 -7.10
N MET A 269 -8.56 1.51 -7.65
CA MET A 269 -8.45 2.94 -8.02
C MET A 269 -9.74 3.75 -7.84
N LYS A 270 -10.87 3.14 -7.52
CA LYS A 270 -12.16 3.81 -7.42
C LYS A 270 -12.25 4.90 -6.33
N ASP A 271 -11.34 4.84 -5.34
CA ASP A 271 -11.28 5.82 -4.25
C ASP A 271 -10.45 7.07 -4.64
N SER A 272 -10.02 7.19 -5.91
CA SER A 272 -9.39 8.41 -6.46
C SER A 272 -10.37 9.59 -6.41
N LYS A 273 -9.86 10.81 -6.16
CA LYS A 273 -10.74 11.99 -6.01
C LYS A 273 -11.39 12.40 -7.33
N VAL A 274 -10.64 12.30 -8.43
CA VAL A 274 -11.15 12.56 -9.78
C VAL A 274 -10.68 11.42 -10.69
N ILE A 275 -11.62 10.84 -11.43
CA ILE A 275 -11.36 9.79 -12.40
C ILE A 275 -11.71 10.29 -13.80
N VAL A 276 -10.72 10.25 -14.69
CA VAL A 276 -10.89 10.54 -16.12
C VAL A 276 -10.72 9.23 -16.90
N ALA A 277 -11.64 8.92 -17.79
CA ALA A 277 -11.58 7.73 -18.62
C ALA A 277 -11.54 8.07 -20.12
N ILE A 278 -10.61 7.42 -20.84
CA ILE A 278 -10.52 7.47 -22.31
C ILE A 278 -10.68 6.04 -22.82
N ASN A 279 -11.75 5.76 -23.52
CA ASN A 279 -12.03 4.45 -24.11
C ASN A 279 -12.86 4.62 -25.38
N LYS A 280 -12.63 3.77 -26.38
CA LYS A 280 -13.43 3.76 -27.62
C LYS A 280 -14.80 3.08 -27.45
N ASP A 281 -14.96 2.24 -26.44
CA ASP A 281 -16.17 1.52 -26.09
C ASP A 281 -16.96 2.37 -25.07
N ASP A 282 -18.08 2.95 -25.52
CA ASP A 282 -18.94 3.80 -24.70
C ASP A 282 -19.71 3.03 -23.61
N GLU A 283 -19.83 1.71 -23.75
CA GLU A 283 -20.42 0.82 -22.75
C GLU A 283 -19.41 0.28 -21.74
N ALA A 284 -18.12 0.66 -21.84
CA ALA A 284 -17.10 0.18 -20.93
C ALA A 284 -17.42 0.53 -19.47
N PRO A 285 -17.40 -0.44 -18.54
CA PRO A 285 -17.73 -0.21 -17.12
C PRO A 285 -16.92 0.91 -16.43
N ILE A 286 -15.75 1.26 -16.96
CA ILE A 286 -14.94 2.36 -16.41
C ILE A 286 -15.69 3.68 -16.39
N PHE A 287 -16.57 3.93 -17.37
CA PHE A 287 -17.37 5.14 -17.44
C PHE A 287 -18.42 5.27 -16.32
N GLN A 288 -18.78 4.16 -15.66
CA GLN A 288 -19.71 4.18 -14.52
C GLN A 288 -19.09 4.78 -13.24
N VAL A 289 -17.75 4.82 -13.18
CA VAL A 289 -17.00 5.36 -12.03
C VAL A 289 -16.20 6.63 -12.41
N ALA A 290 -16.14 6.98 -13.68
CA ALA A 290 -15.43 8.16 -14.16
C ALA A 290 -16.24 9.43 -13.91
N ASP A 291 -15.59 10.47 -13.40
CA ASP A 291 -16.15 11.83 -13.30
C ASP A 291 -16.20 12.49 -14.67
N PHE A 292 -15.19 12.20 -15.52
CA PHE A 292 -15.11 12.66 -16.89
C PHE A 292 -14.78 11.50 -17.82
N GLY A 293 -15.55 11.37 -18.91
CA GLY A 293 -15.37 10.33 -19.92
C GLY A 293 -15.17 10.92 -21.31
N LEU A 294 -14.18 10.42 -22.02
CA LEU A 294 -13.97 10.70 -23.44
C LEU A 294 -14.10 9.39 -24.24
N VAL A 295 -15.17 9.30 -25.03
CA VAL A 295 -15.35 8.18 -25.98
C VAL A 295 -14.58 8.51 -27.25
N ALA A 296 -13.38 7.97 -27.36
CA ALA A 296 -12.49 8.25 -28.50
C ALA A 296 -11.42 7.15 -28.66
N ASP A 297 -10.77 7.14 -29.81
CA ASP A 297 -9.54 6.37 -29.99
C ASP A 297 -8.41 6.98 -29.14
N LEU A 298 -7.84 6.19 -28.25
CA LEU A 298 -6.76 6.64 -27.37
C LEU A 298 -5.50 7.07 -28.15
N PHE A 299 -5.26 6.50 -29.32
CA PHE A 299 -4.11 6.85 -30.16
C PHE A 299 -4.22 8.24 -30.81
N GLU A 300 -5.43 8.81 -30.85
CA GLU A 300 -5.69 10.20 -31.25
C GLU A 300 -5.81 11.09 -30.01
N ALA A 301 -6.59 10.66 -29.01
CA ALA A 301 -6.92 11.48 -27.85
C ALA A 301 -5.70 11.76 -26.93
N VAL A 302 -4.86 10.77 -26.67
CA VAL A 302 -3.69 10.93 -25.77
C VAL A 302 -2.66 11.92 -26.33
N PRO A 303 -2.26 11.84 -27.62
CA PRO A 303 -1.40 12.86 -28.21
C PRO A 303 -1.98 14.29 -28.22
N GLU A 304 -3.28 14.43 -28.41
CA GLU A 304 -3.93 15.76 -28.33
C GLU A 304 -3.97 16.26 -26.87
N PHE A 305 -4.23 15.36 -25.92
CA PHE A 305 -4.14 15.69 -24.50
C PHE A 305 -2.71 16.12 -24.11
N GLU A 306 -1.68 15.37 -24.58
CA GLU A 306 -0.28 15.74 -24.36
C GLU A 306 0.07 17.15 -24.87
N LYS A 307 -0.47 17.54 -26.05
CA LYS A 307 -0.25 18.88 -26.64
C LYS A 307 -0.96 19.99 -25.86
N ALA A 308 -2.09 19.67 -25.22
CA ALA A 308 -2.88 20.63 -24.46
C ALA A 308 -2.30 20.93 -23.07
N LEU A 309 -1.41 20.08 -22.57
CA LEU A 309 -0.61 20.25 -21.36
C LEU A 309 0.67 21.06 -21.64
#